data_a363d3ecf23de894b723d408341f533f
#
_entry.id   a363d3ecf23de894b723d408341f533f
#
_cell.length_a   1.000
_cell.length_b   1.000
_cell.length_c   1.000
_cell.angle_alpha   90.00
_cell.angle_beta   90.00
_cell.angle_gamma   90.00
#
_symmetry.space_group_name_H-M   'P 1'
#
loop_
_entity.id
_entity.type
_entity.pdbx_description
1 polymer ?
#
loop_
_entity_poly.entity_id
_entity_poly.type
_entity_poly.pdbx_seq_one_letter_code
_entity_poly.pdbx_strand_id
1 'polypeptide(L)'
;SKISINNKQVIFISGHFANFELMSMEITKKKINLATIYRPLNNFFINPFMEHVRKKYVCKNQIKKGRRGVKESVEYIKNNHSIALMIDQRVSEGEKIKFFDKEALTTTLPGQLALKYKLDIVPIFIERTNSNLFKMKVYEPIKPSNFKDTFEVSEKLNKIIENMIIKNPNQWIWTHD
;
A
#
# COMPACT_ATOMS: atom_id res chain seq x y z
N SER A 1 -11.14 -15.63 -6.93
CA SER A 1 -9.79 -16.20 -6.78
C SER A 1 -9.48 -16.36 -5.31
N LYS A 2 -9.24 -17.59 -4.88
CA LYS A 2 -8.79 -17.86 -3.52
C LYS A 2 -7.38 -17.29 -3.39
N ILE A 3 -7.19 -16.26 -2.54
CA ILE A 3 -5.87 -15.90 -2.06
C ILE A 3 -5.47 -17.05 -1.15
N SER A 4 -4.90 -18.09 -1.71
CA SER A 4 -4.13 -19.06 -0.96
C SER A 4 -2.78 -18.40 -0.66
N ILE A 5 -2.80 -17.45 0.25
CA ILE A 5 -1.58 -16.96 0.86
C ILE A 5 -1.25 -18.04 1.90
N ASN A 6 -0.53 -19.06 1.48
CA ASN A 6 0.03 -20.07 2.34
C ASN A 6 0.94 -19.41 3.39
N ASN A 7 0.42 -18.81 4.43
CA ASN A 7 1.12 -18.17 5.55
C ASN A 7 2.40 -17.35 5.17
N LYS A 8 2.59 -17.02 3.88
CA LYS A 8 3.76 -16.30 3.40
C LYS A 8 3.55 -14.80 3.56
N GLN A 9 4.50 -14.15 4.21
CA GLN A 9 4.52 -12.70 4.29
C GLN A 9 4.63 -12.08 2.90
N VAL A 10 3.92 -10.95 2.70
CA VAL A 10 3.94 -10.18 1.45
C VAL A 10 3.85 -8.69 1.74
N ILE A 11 4.13 -7.88 0.74
CA ILE A 11 3.90 -6.44 0.77
C ILE A 11 2.67 -6.15 -0.09
N PHE A 12 1.59 -5.69 0.53
CA PHE A 12 0.40 -5.24 -0.16
C PHE A 12 0.55 -3.78 -0.58
N ILE A 13 0.27 -3.47 -1.84
CA ILE A 13 0.28 -2.10 -2.33
C ILE A 13 -1.05 -1.74 -2.99
N SER A 14 -1.42 -0.48 -2.88
CA SER A 14 -2.57 0.10 -3.56
C SER A 14 -2.35 1.60 -3.80
N GLY A 15 -3.32 2.23 -4.44
CA GLY A 15 -3.48 3.68 -4.47
C GLY A 15 -4.70 4.12 -3.63
N HIS A 16 -4.90 5.42 -3.51
CA HIS A 16 -6.04 6.02 -2.81
C HIS A 16 -7.30 5.94 -3.68
N PHE A 17 -7.80 4.72 -3.91
CA PHE A 17 -9.00 4.44 -4.70
C PHE A 17 -10.22 4.28 -3.81
N ALA A 18 -11.32 4.94 -4.15
CA ALA A 18 -12.61 4.79 -3.47
C ALA A 18 -12.46 4.82 -1.92
N ASN A 19 -12.89 3.78 -1.23
CA ASN A 19 -12.62 3.59 0.19
C ASN A 19 -11.40 2.65 0.37
N PHE A 20 -10.20 3.17 0.16
CA PHE A 20 -8.94 2.42 0.23
C PHE A 20 -8.66 1.77 1.61
N GLU A 21 -9.24 2.28 2.69
CA GLU A 21 -9.10 1.68 4.03
C GLU A 21 -9.68 0.26 4.10
N LEU A 22 -10.63 -0.07 3.23
CA LEU A 22 -11.20 -1.42 3.15
C LEU A 22 -10.17 -2.49 2.79
N MET A 23 -9.08 -2.13 2.09
CA MET A 23 -8.01 -3.08 1.79
C MET A 23 -7.46 -3.73 3.05
N SER A 24 -6.99 -2.92 3.98
CA SER A 24 -6.38 -3.41 5.22
C SER A 24 -7.42 -4.12 6.12
N MET A 25 -8.66 -3.62 6.15
CA MET A 25 -9.73 -4.25 6.89
C MET A 25 -10.04 -5.66 6.35
N GLU A 26 -10.18 -5.83 5.04
CA GLU A 26 -10.48 -7.14 4.45
C GLU A 26 -9.32 -8.14 4.58
N ILE A 27 -8.08 -7.66 4.47
CA ILE A 27 -6.89 -8.50 4.72
C ILE A 27 -6.87 -8.98 6.16
N THR A 28 -7.14 -8.07 7.12
CA THR A 28 -7.16 -8.41 8.55
C THR A 28 -8.28 -9.40 8.88
N LYS A 29 -9.46 -9.27 8.28
CA LYS A 29 -10.56 -10.23 8.42
C LYS A 29 -10.19 -11.64 7.94
N LYS A 30 -9.24 -11.78 7.01
CA LYS A 30 -8.69 -13.06 6.56
C LYS A 30 -7.65 -13.65 7.52
N LYS A 31 -7.49 -13.08 8.72
CA LYS A 31 -6.53 -13.48 9.76
C LYS A 31 -5.06 -13.42 9.31
N ILE A 32 -4.74 -12.56 8.36
CA ILE A 32 -3.37 -12.31 7.94
C ILE A 32 -2.78 -11.30 8.93
N ASN A 33 -1.60 -11.62 9.48
CA ASN A 33 -0.84 -10.68 10.31
C ASN A 33 -0.42 -9.49 9.45
N LEU A 34 -1.00 -8.33 9.70
CA LEU A 34 -0.83 -7.12 8.90
C LEU A 34 -0.38 -5.95 9.77
N ALA A 35 0.53 -5.14 9.23
CA ALA A 35 0.80 -3.79 9.71
C ALA A 35 0.62 -2.80 8.53
N THR A 36 -0.07 -1.68 8.77
CA THR A 36 -0.42 -0.71 7.73
C THR A 36 0.31 0.59 7.93
N ILE A 37 1.00 1.07 6.87
CA ILE A 37 1.63 2.38 6.88
C ILE A 37 0.60 3.44 6.53
N TYR A 38 0.49 4.48 7.37
CA TYR A 38 -0.45 5.58 7.18
C TYR A 38 0.18 6.94 7.47
N ARG A 39 -0.40 7.98 6.90
CA ARG A 39 -0.08 9.36 7.24
C ARG A 39 -1.07 9.86 8.30
N PRO A 40 -0.61 10.38 9.46
CA PRO A 40 -1.48 11.04 10.41
C PRO A 40 -2.19 12.24 9.78
N LEU A 41 -3.39 12.53 10.26
CA LEU A 41 -4.10 13.73 9.85
C LEU A 41 -3.41 14.98 10.39
N ASN A 42 -3.41 16.05 9.60
CA ASN A 42 -2.84 17.33 10.03
C ASN A 42 -3.66 17.99 11.16
N ASN A 43 -4.94 17.61 11.29
CA ASN A 43 -5.79 18.14 12.36
C ASN A 43 -5.49 17.41 13.67
N PHE A 44 -4.89 18.13 14.63
CA PHE A 44 -4.47 17.60 15.93
C PHE A 44 -5.64 17.05 16.78
N PHE A 45 -6.83 17.65 16.67
CA PHE A 45 -7.99 17.22 17.47
C PHE A 45 -8.66 15.97 16.89
N ILE A 46 -8.70 15.83 15.55
CA ILE A 46 -9.37 14.72 14.88
C ILE A 46 -8.43 13.50 14.76
N ASN A 47 -7.11 13.72 14.68
CA ASN A 47 -6.16 12.64 14.46
C ASN A 47 -6.22 11.51 15.51
N PRO A 48 -6.29 11.77 16.84
CA PRO A 48 -6.40 10.71 17.84
C PRO A 48 -7.66 9.85 17.68
N PHE A 49 -8.79 10.50 17.33
CA PHE A 49 -10.03 9.79 17.05
C PHE A 49 -9.88 8.88 15.82
N MET A 50 -9.32 9.39 14.73
CA MET A 50 -9.10 8.59 13.52
C MET A 50 -8.10 7.45 13.74
N GLU A 51 -7.03 7.67 14.51
CA GLU A 51 -6.11 6.61 14.90
C GLU A 51 -6.81 5.51 15.70
N HIS A 52 -7.69 5.88 16.62
CA HIS A 52 -8.50 4.91 17.38
C HIS A 52 -9.42 4.09 16.45
N VAL A 53 -10.15 4.76 15.56
CA VAL A 53 -11.05 4.11 14.59
C VAL A 53 -10.26 3.14 13.69
N ARG A 54 -9.12 3.57 13.15
CA ARG A 54 -8.27 2.72 12.31
C ARG A 54 -7.76 1.50 13.05
N LYS A 55 -7.26 1.66 14.28
CA LYS A 55 -6.79 0.54 15.10
C LYS A 55 -7.89 -0.45 15.42
N LYS A 56 -9.11 0.05 15.68
CA LYS A 56 -10.24 -0.79 16.07
C LYS A 56 -10.88 -1.52 14.89
N TYR A 57 -11.05 -0.86 13.75
CA TYR A 57 -11.87 -1.36 12.64
C TYR A 57 -11.09 -1.72 11.37
N VAL A 58 -9.91 -1.12 11.14
CA VAL A 58 -9.15 -1.32 9.91
C VAL A 58 -8.01 -2.31 10.13
N CYS A 59 -7.03 -1.95 10.97
CA CYS A 59 -5.89 -2.80 11.30
C CYS A 59 -5.30 -2.36 12.64
N LYS A 60 -5.11 -3.29 13.56
CA LYS A 60 -4.56 -3.01 14.90
C LYS A 60 -3.17 -2.40 14.85
N ASN A 61 -2.32 -2.89 13.95
CA ASN A 61 -0.92 -2.49 13.81
C ASN A 61 -0.81 -1.34 12.79
N GLN A 62 -0.68 -0.13 13.30
CA GLN A 62 -0.59 1.10 12.51
C GLN A 62 0.82 1.68 12.60
N ILE A 63 1.48 1.87 11.46
CA ILE A 63 2.83 2.43 11.35
C ILE A 63 2.71 3.86 10.82
N LYS A 64 3.21 4.84 11.56
CA LYS A 64 3.26 6.22 11.08
C LYS A 64 4.33 6.39 10.00
N LYS A 65 3.95 7.02 8.87
CA LYS A 65 4.89 7.33 7.79
C LYS A 65 6.09 8.15 8.29
N GLY A 66 7.27 7.89 7.75
CA GLY A 66 8.51 8.58 8.07
C GLY A 66 9.65 7.64 8.45
N ARG A 67 10.82 8.17 8.81
CA ARG A 67 12.02 7.38 9.12
C ARG A 67 11.81 6.35 10.23
N ARG A 68 11.02 6.68 11.26
CA ARG A 68 10.65 5.71 12.31
C ARG A 68 9.77 4.60 11.75
N GLY A 69 8.83 4.93 10.88
CA GLY A 69 7.94 3.96 10.25
C GLY A 69 8.68 2.92 9.41
N VAL A 70 9.80 3.29 8.77
CA VAL A 70 10.65 2.32 8.06
C VAL A 70 11.24 1.30 9.04
N LYS A 71 11.74 1.75 10.20
CA LYS A 71 12.26 0.84 11.25
C LYS A 71 11.17 -0.06 11.80
N GLU A 72 10.02 0.50 12.14
CA GLU A 72 8.85 -0.26 12.62
C GLU A 72 8.39 -1.29 11.58
N SER A 73 8.39 -0.95 10.29
CA SER A 73 8.06 -1.90 9.21
C SER A 73 8.99 -3.10 9.21
N VAL A 74 10.29 -2.88 9.43
CA VAL A 74 11.29 -3.96 9.53
C VAL A 74 11.02 -4.84 10.75
N GLU A 75 10.68 -4.25 11.89
CA GLU A 75 10.34 -5.00 13.10
C GLU A 75 9.10 -5.86 12.90
N TYR A 76 8.05 -5.31 12.27
CA TYR A 76 6.86 -6.08 11.92
C TYR A 76 7.17 -7.22 10.95
N ILE A 77 8.01 -7.00 9.93
CA ILE A 77 8.44 -8.07 9.02
C ILE A 77 9.16 -9.19 9.79
N LYS A 78 10.09 -8.84 10.68
CA LYS A 78 10.80 -9.82 11.52
C LYS A 78 9.86 -10.62 12.44
N ASN A 79 8.73 -10.05 12.81
CA ASN A 79 7.67 -10.65 13.61
C ASN A 79 6.53 -11.27 12.76
N ASN A 80 6.84 -11.72 11.55
CA ASN A 80 5.92 -12.41 10.66
C ASN A 80 4.65 -11.62 10.27
N HIS A 81 4.76 -10.29 10.10
CA HIS A 81 3.67 -9.46 9.57
C HIS A 81 3.92 -9.10 8.12
N SER A 82 2.87 -9.13 7.33
CA SER A 82 2.82 -8.46 6.04
C SER A 82 2.70 -6.95 6.22
N ILE A 83 3.15 -6.18 5.25
CA ILE A 83 3.06 -4.71 5.28
C ILE A 83 2.07 -4.26 4.20
N ALA A 84 1.22 -3.29 4.53
CA ALA A 84 0.34 -2.64 3.56
C ALA A 84 0.63 -1.14 3.48
N LEU A 85 0.70 -0.60 2.26
CA LEU A 85 0.88 0.83 2.03
C LEU A 85 0.28 1.31 0.71
N MET A 86 -0.09 2.60 0.69
CA MET A 86 -0.48 3.33 -0.52
C MET A 86 0.75 3.99 -1.12
N ILE A 87 0.90 3.92 -2.46
CA ILE A 87 2.14 4.33 -3.13
C ILE A 87 1.95 5.42 -4.20
N ASP A 88 0.74 5.89 -4.39
CA ASP A 88 0.33 6.84 -5.43
C ASP A 88 0.48 8.32 -5.07
N GLN A 89 0.99 8.62 -3.88
CA GLN A 89 1.22 9.99 -3.44
C GLN A 89 2.70 10.35 -3.45
N ARG A 90 2.99 11.60 -3.81
CA ARG A 90 4.33 12.19 -3.74
C ARG A 90 4.95 12.02 -2.35
N VAL A 91 6.22 11.70 -2.30
CA VAL A 91 7.03 11.64 -1.07
C VAL A 91 8.29 12.49 -1.24
N SER A 92 8.60 13.32 -0.24
CA SER A 92 9.74 14.25 -0.30
C SER A 92 11.09 13.54 -0.44
N GLU A 93 11.21 12.35 0.14
CA GLU A 93 12.41 11.49 0.08
C GLU A 93 12.34 10.45 -1.03
N GLY A 94 11.40 10.62 -1.98
CA GLY A 94 11.24 9.71 -3.12
C GLY A 94 12.27 9.90 -4.19
N GLU A 95 12.38 8.92 -5.07
CA GLU A 95 13.16 9.01 -6.30
C GLU A 95 12.30 9.53 -7.46
N LYS A 96 12.93 10.21 -8.41
CA LYS A 96 12.27 10.67 -9.64
C LYS A 96 12.05 9.49 -10.57
N ILE A 97 10.83 9.01 -10.62
CA ILE A 97 10.42 7.86 -11.43
C ILE A 97 9.20 8.28 -12.27
N LYS A 98 9.12 7.78 -13.49
CA LYS A 98 7.99 8.09 -14.38
C LYS A 98 6.66 7.65 -13.78
N PHE A 99 5.68 8.56 -13.84
CA PHE A 99 4.27 8.34 -13.52
C PHE A 99 3.44 9.13 -14.53
N PHE A 100 2.64 8.47 -15.35
CA PHE A 100 1.97 9.04 -16.54
C PHE A 100 2.95 9.83 -17.42
N ASP A 101 4.10 9.22 -17.71
CA ASP A 101 5.20 9.77 -18.53
C ASP A 101 5.84 11.07 -18.00
N LYS A 102 5.46 11.52 -16.80
CA LYS A 102 6.09 12.64 -16.10
C LYS A 102 6.94 12.14 -14.92
N GLU A 103 8.04 12.82 -14.64
CA GLU A 103 8.83 12.56 -13.45
C GLU A 103 8.05 12.91 -12.18
N ALA A 104 7.88 11.94 -11.31
CA ALA A 104 7.23 12.10 -10.01
C ALA A 104 8.11 11.56 -8.87
N LEU A 105 8.11 12.24 -7.73
CA LEU A 105 8.81 11.76 -6.54
C LEU A 105 8.07 10.57 -5.94
N THR A 106 8.54 9.39 -6.28
CA THR A 106 7.92 8.09 -5.97
C THR A 106 8.61 7.42 -4.78
N THR A 107 7.82 6.79 -3.92
CA THR A 107 8.37 5.99 -2.82
C THR A 107 9.02 4.72 -3.33
N THR A 108 10.26 4.46 -2.90
CA THR A 108 10.97 3.21 -3.18
C THR A 108 10.83 2.18 -2.05
N LEU A 109 10.15 2.53 -0.96
CA LEU A 109 10.03 1.68 0.22
C LEU A 109 9.51 0.27 -0.06
N PRO A 110 8.46 0.03 -0.88
CA PRO A 110 8.03 -1.32 -1.22
C PRO A 110 9.14 -2.15 -1.85
N GLY A 111 9.88 -1.58 -2.80
CA GLY A 111 11.02 -2.22 -3.47
C GLY A 111 12.15 -2.53 -2.49
N GLN A 112 12.50 -1.57 -1.62
CA GLN A 112 13.53 -1.76 -0.59
C GLN A 112 13.20 -2.93 0.34
N LEU A 113 11.97 -2.99 0.85
CA LEU A 113 11.53 -4.07 1.73
C LEU A 113 11.45 -5.41 0.99
N ALA A 114 10.90 -5.41 -0.24
CA ALA A 114 10.74 -6.61 -1.05
C ALA A 114 12.07 -7.26 -1.39
N LEU A 115 13.03 -6.49 -1.92
CA LEU A 115 14.36 -6.99 -2.28
C LEU A 115 15.14 -7.48 -1.06
N LYS A 116 15.14 -6.69 0.03
CA LYS A 116 15.89 -7.02 1.24
C LYS A 116 15.38 -8.26 1.95
N TYR A 117 14.06 -8.45 2.04
CA TYR A 117 13.43 -9.53 2.79
C TYR A 117 12.86 -10.64 1.90
N LYS A 118 13.07 -10.56 0.58
CA LYS A 118 12.59 -11.52 -0.42
C LYS A 118 11.08 -11.74 -0.35
N LEU A 119 10.33 -10.64 -0.14
CA LEU A 119 8.87 -10.63 -0.03
C LEU A 119 8.24 -10.31 -1.38
N ASP A 120 7.24 -11.10 -1.76
CA ASP A 120 6.44 -10.79 -2.95
C ASP A 120 5.62 -9.51 -2.71
N ILE A 121 5.39 -8.73 -3.77
CA ILE A 121 4.54 -7.55 -3.72
C ILE A 121 3.20 -7.90 -4.36
N VAL A 122 2.12 -7.64 -3.64
CA VAL A 122 0.75 -7.95 -4.08
C VAL A 122 -0.04 -6.68 -4.30
N PRO A 123 -0.28 -6.28 -5.56
CA PRO A 123 -1.11 -5.12 -5.86
C PRO A 123 -2.59 -5.42 -5.59
N ILE A 124 -3.29 -4.44 -5.03
CA ILE A 124 -4.74 -4.52 -4.75
C ILE A 124 -5.43 -3.28 -5.32
N PHE A 125 -6.54 -3.49 -6.00
CA PHE A 125 -7.41 -2.44 -6.50
C PHE A 125 -8.77 -2.52 -5.83
N ILE A 126 -9.28 -1.38 -5.37
CA ILE A 126 -10.60 -1.27 -4.76
C ILE A 126 -11.43 -0.30 -5.59
N GLU A 127 -12.63 -0.72 -5.93
CA GLU A 127 -13.61 0.10 -6.63
C GLU A 127 -14.98 0.02 -5.95
N ARG A 128 -15.68 1.13 -5.92
CA ARG A 128 -17.09 1.17 -5.58
C ARG A 128 -17.89 0.83 -6.82
N THR A 129 -18.68 -0.24 -6.77
CA THR A 129 -19.51 -0.68 -7.90
C THR A 129 -20.91 -0.05 -7.88
N ASN A 130 -21.53 0.03 -6.69
CA ASN A 130 -22.81 0.67 -6.44
C ASN A 130 -22.73 1.48 -5.14
N SER A 131 -23.81 2.15 -4.76
CA SER A 131 -23.85 3.06 -3.59
C SER A 131 -23.15 2.50 -2.34
N ASN A 132 -23.34 1.21 -2.04
CA ASN A 132 -22.83 0.57 -0.82
C ASN A 132 -21.98 -0.67 -1.06
N LEU A 133 -21.69 -1.01 -2.33
CA LEU A 133 -20.91 -2.20 -2.68
C LEU A 133 -19.52 -1.84 -3.18
N PHE A 134 -18.53 -2.56 -2.66
CA PHE A 134 -17.14 -2.44 -3.07
C PHE A 134 -16.63 -3.77 -3.60
N LYS A 135 -15.83 -3.71 -4.63
CA LYS A 135 -15.12 -4.85 -5.18
C LYS A 135 -13.63 -4.68 -4.96
N MET A 136 -13.02 -5.68 -4.35
CA MET A 136 -11.58 -5.73 -4.17
C MET A 136 -10.99 -6.75 -5.13
N LYS A 137 -10.09 -6.30 -6.00
CA LYS A 137 -9.35 -7.14 -6.92
C LYS A 137 -7.91 -7.27 -6.42
N VAL A 138 -7.46 -8.50 -6.23
CA VAL A 138 -6.08 -8.83 -5.89
C VAL A 138 -5.41 -9.31 -7.17
N TYR A 139 -4.27 -8.72 -7.50
CA TYR A 139 -3.48 -9.08 -8.67
C TYR A 139 -2.45 -10.16 -8.32
N GLU A 140 -1.84 -10.74 -9.36
CA GLU A 140 -0.78 -11.72 -9.20
C GLU A 140 0.43 -11.11 -8.45
N PRO A 141 1.05 -11.89 -7.56
CA PRO A 141 2.22 -11.45 -6.84
C PRO A 141 3.40 -11.13 -7.77
N ILE A 142 4.09 -10.04 -7.49
CA ILE A 142 5.29 -9.61 -8.18
C ILE A 142 6.48 -10.11 -7.37
N LYS A 143 7.30 -10.95 -7.97
CA LYS A 143 8.50 -11.49 -7.33
C LYS A 143 9.64 -10.46 -7.41
N PRO A 144 10.25 -10.07 -6.28
CA PRO A 144 11.35 -9.10 -6.28
C PRO A 144 12.59 -9.62 -7.04
N SER A 145 12.79 -10.94 -7.12
CA SER A 145 13.88 -11.56 -7.87
C SER A 145 13.90 -11.25 -9.37
N ASN A 146 12.81 -10.72 -9.91
CA ASN A 146 12.69 -10.37 -11.34
C ASN A 146 13.26 -8.97 -11.65
N PHE A 147 13.79 -8.25 -10.65
CA PHE A 147 14.26 -6.88 -10.78
C PHE A 147 15.68 -6.74 -10.23
N LYS A 148 16.45 -5.85 -10.83
CA LYS A 148 17.84 -5.58 -10.44
C LYS A 148 17.93 -4.75 -9.17
N ASP A 149 17.04 -3.75 -9.04
CA ASP A 149 17.10 -2.76 -7.97
C ASP A 149 15.72 -2.20 -7.61
N THR A 150 15.71 -1.28 -6.65
CA THR A 150 14.50 -0.62 -6.16
C THR A 150 13.86 0.30 -7.19
N PHE A 151 14.64 0.85 -8.12
CA PHE A 151 14.15 1.73 -9.17
C PHE A 151 13.25 0.97 -10.14
N GLU A 152 13.75 -0.17 -10.68
CA GLU A 152 12.97 -1.03 -11.58
C GLU A 152 11.68 -1.54 -10.92
N VAL A 153 11.73 -1.92 -9.63
CA VAL A 153 10.53 -2.29 -8.87
C VAL A 153 9.55 -1.14 -8.86
N SER A 154 9.98 0.06 -8.47
CA SER A 154 9.10 1.21 -8.30
C SER A 154 8.51 1.68 -9.64
N GLU A 155 9.27 1.63 -10.72
CA GLU A 155 8.78 1.90 -12.08
C GLU A 155 7.66 0.92 -12.46
N LYS A 156 7.87 -0.37 -12.20
CA LYS A 156 6.84 -1.40 -12.42
C LYS A 156 5.59 -1.14 -11.59
N LEU A 157 5.74 -0.76 -10.32
CA LEU A 157 4.63 -0.45 -9.43
C LEU A 157 3.85 0.78 -9.90
N ASN A 158 4.53 1.84 -10.36
CA ASN A 158 3.90 3.01 -10.95
C ASN A 158 3.03 2.62 -12.15
N LYS A 159 3.55 1.81 -13.09
CA LYS A 159 2.77 1.35 -14.24
C LYS A 159 1.53 0.53 -13.84
N ILE A 160 1.60 -0.21 -12.76
CA ILE A 160 0.43 -0.95 -12.24
C ILE A 160 -0.62 0.02 -11.68
N ILE A 161 -0.20 1.02 -10.89
CA ILE A 161 -1.09 2.05 -10.36
C ILE A 161 -1.72 2.89 -11.49
N GLU A 162 -0.93 3.31 -12.49
CA GLU A 162 -1.45 3.98 -13.70
C GLU A 162 -2.57 3.19 -14.36
N ASN A 163 -2.36 1.89 -14.58
CA ASN A 163 -3.36 1.00 -15.16
C ASN A 163 -4.62 0.85 -14.30
N MET A 164 -4.48 0.93 -12.97
CA MET A 164 -5.62 0.95 -12.05
C MET A 164 -6.39 2.26 -12.16
N ILE A 165 -5.69 3.40 -12.23
CA ILE A 165 -6.28 4.73 -12.36
C ILE A 165 -7.05 4.85 -13.68
N ILE A 166 -6.45 4.43 -14.80
CA ILE A 166 -7.08 4.48 -16.13
C ILE A 166 -8.40 3.72 -16.16
N LYS A 167 -8.52 2.62 -15.41
CA LYS A 167 -9.76 1.83 -15.36
C LYS A 167 -10.94 2.58 -14.74
N ASN A 168 -10.69 3.40 -13.74
CA ASN A 168 -11.72 4.14 -13.03
C ASN A 168 -11.16 5.44 -12.42
N PRO A 169 -10.80 6.43 -13.25
CA PRO A 169 -10.14 7.65 -12.79
C PRO A 169 -10.98 8.47 -11.81
N ASN A 170 -12.31 8.39 -11.93
CA ASN A 170 -13.24 9.13 -11.07
C ASN A 170 -13.24 8.64 -9.61
N GLN A 171 -12.65 7.49 -9.32
CA GLN A 171 -12.54 6.96 -7.97
C GLN A 171 -11.14 7.07 -7.37
N TRP A 172 -10.20 7.64 -8.10
CA TRP A 172 -8.88 7.95 -7.59
C TRP A 172 -8.85 9.32 -6.93
N ILE A 173 -8.30 9.36 -5.71
CA ILE A 173 -8.18 10.60 -4.93
C ILE A 173 -6.90 11.33 -5.38
N TRP A 174 -7.07 12.35 -6.18
CA TRP A 174 -6.01 13.26 -6.60
C TRP A 174 -5.85 14.39 -5.59
N THR A 175 -4.86 14.27 -4.70
CA THR A 175 -4.65 15.25 -3.61
C THR A 175 -3.39 16.09 -3.75
N HIS A 176 -2.57 15.86 -4.77
CA HIS A 176 -1.31 16.58 -5.00
C HIS A 176 -1.09 16.86 -6.48
N ASP A 177 -0.69 18.09 -6.79
CA ASP A 177 -0.22 18.50 -8.11
C ASP A 177 1.20 17.96 -8.39
#